data_cecca5bab5949ccd038f767a5e3ba8bd
#
_entry.id   cecca5bab5949ccd038f767a5e3ba8bd
#
_cell.length_a   1.000
_cell.length_b   1.000
_cell.length_c   1.000
_cell.angle_alpha   90.00
_cell.angle_beta   90.00
_cell.angle_gamma   90.00
#
_symmetry.space_group_name_H-M   'P 1'
#
loop_
_entity.id
_entity.type
_entity.pdbx_description
1 polymer ?
#
loop_
_entity_poly.entity_id
_entity_poly.type
_entity_poly.pdbx_seq_one_letter_code
_entity_poly.pdbx_strand_id
1 'polypeptide(L)'
;MTASAADPAVAAGNAGTPAIDTEALRAELHQRIEGEVRFDTVSRALYSTDASIYRIEPIGVVLPRTADDVIAVVETAARHGVPVLPRGGGTSLAGQTVGHAVVMDFSKYMRHVIEVNAEERWVRTQPGIILDELNRHLEPHGLHFAPDPSTSNRGNVGGALGNNSCGAHSIMYGKTVDNVIGLETVLSNGDRATLGPVDRSALDARLRSSGLEGDIFRALRSIAEETGPEVESR
;
A
#
# COMPACT_ATOMS: atom_id res chain seq x y z
N MET A 1 14.46 47.29 -2.57
CA MET A 1 14.99 46.33 -1.62
C MET A 1 14.01 46.19 -0.49
N THR A 2 13.09 45.25 -0.59
CA THR A 2 12.09 44.93 0.44
C THR A 2 12.35 43.48 0.86
N ALA A 3 12.77 43.34 2.11
CA ALA A 3 12.98 42.02 2.75
C ALA A 3 11.64 41.27 2.84
N SER A 4 11.58 40.10 2.25
CA SER A 4 10.45 39.17 2.40
C SER A 4 10.44 38.63 3.82
N ALA A 5 9.39 38.91 4.57
CA ALA A 5 9.15 38.33 5.88
C ALA A 5 8.91 36.81 5.72
N ALA A 6 9.71 36.01 6.41
CA ALA A 6 9.52 34.57 6.49
C ALA A 6 8.20 34.25 7.20
N ASP A 7 7.42 33.34 6.62
CA ASP A 7 6.14 32.85 7.14
C ASP A 7 6.36 32.16 8.50
N PRO A 8 5.74 32.61 9.59
CA PRO A 8 5.92 32.03 10.92
C PRO A 8 5.29 30.65 11.11
N ALA A 9 4.54 30.13 10.12
CA ALA A 9 3.91 28.80 10.19
C ALA A 9 4.89 27.62 9.97
N VAL A 10 6.12 27.88 9.51
CA VAL A 10 7.15 26.84 9.29
C VAL A 10 8.00 26.57 10.54
N ALA A 11 7.88 27.40 11.57
CA ALA A 11 8.71 27.32 12.79
C ALA A 11 8.06 26.62 13.99
N ALA A 12 6.93 25.90 13.80
CA ALA A 12 6.41 25.01 14.83
C ALA A 12 7.25 23.72 14.84
N GLY A 13 8.46 23.84 15.36
CA GLY A 13 9.42 22.76 15.53
C GLY A 13 8.85 21.64 16.38
N ASN A 14 9.06 20.46 15.91
CA ASN A 14 8.84 19.16 16.50
C ASN A 14 9.54 19.04 17.87
N ALA A 15 8.91 19.56 18.92
CA ALA A 15 9.37 19.36 20.27
C ALA A 15 8.96 17.96 20.72
N GLY A 16 9.88 16.98 20.65
CA GLY A 16 9.80 15.76 21.43
C GLY A 16 9.66 14.42 20.72
N THR A 17 9.82 14.32 19.40
CA THR A 17 9.99 12.96 18.80
C THR A 17 11.43 12.50 19.04
N PRO A 18 11.68 11.40 19.76
CA PRO A 18 13.03 10.88 19.96
C PRO A 18 13.69 10.63 18.61
N ALA A 19 14.99 10.94 18.51
CA ALA A 19 15.75 10.69 17.28
C ALA A 19 15.67 9.20 16.94
N ILE A 20 15.30 8.89 15.68
CA ILE A 20 15.20 7.52 15.19
C ILE A 20 16.61 6.91 15.20
N ASP A 21 16.79 5.81 15.91
CA ASP A 21 18.00 4.99 15.81
C ASP A 21 17.96 4.15 14.53
N THR A 22 18.46 4.73 13.45
CA THR A 22 18.43 4.10 12.12
C THR A 22 19.37 2.88 12.04
N GLU A 23 20.42 2.82 12.83
CA GLU A 23 21.35 1.67 12.85
C GLU A 23 20.72 0.48 13.58
N ALA A 24 20.06 0.70 14.72
CA ALA A 24 19.32 -0.35 15.41
C ALA A 24 18.16 -0.88 14.55
N LEU A 25 17.40 0.01 13.91
CA LEU A 25 16.34 -0.35 12.99
C LEU A 25 16.87 -1.21 11.83
N ARG A 26 17.95 -0.77 11.17
CA ARG A 26 18.59 -1.51 10.08
C ARG A 26 19.06 -2.90 10.52
N ALA A 27 19.74 -2.97 11.66
CA ALA A 27 20.26 -4.24 12.19
C ALA A 27 19.15 -5.24 12.50
N GLU A 28 18.05 -4.78 13.11
CA GLU A 28 16.90 -5.63 13.41
C GLU A 28 16.20 -6.11 12.14
N LEU A 29 16.00 -5.24 11.14
CA LEU A 29 15.42 -5.63 9.86
C LEU A 29 16.26 -6.71 9.17
N HIS A 30 17.60 -6.56 9.14
CA HIS A 30 18.50 -7.57 8.58
C HIS A 30 18.40 -8.94 9.24
N GLN A 31 18.05 -9.01 10.52
CA GLN A 31 17.91 -10.27 11.26
C GLN A 31 16.55 -10.92 11.03
N ARG A 32 15.52 -10.15 10.69
CA ARG A 32 14.13 -10.61 10.68
C ARG A 32 13.57 -10.95 9.31
N ILE A 33 14.17 -10.48 8.23
CA ILE A 33 13.64 -10.66 6.88
C ILE A 33 14.63 -11.37 5.95
N GLU A 34 14.10 -12.10 4.99
CA GLU A 34 14.85 -12.73 3.91
C GLU A 34 15.10 -11.76 2.74
N GLY A 35 14.33 -10.68 2.68
CA GLY A 35 14.40 -9.64 1.69
C GLY A 35 15.65 -8.77 1.80
N GLU A 36 15.73 -7.75 0.96
CA GLU A 36 16.85 -6.81 0.98
C GLU A 36 16.55 -5.64 1.90
N VAL A 37 17.56 -5.25 2.69
CA VAL A 37 17.54 -4.05 3.55
C VAL A 37 18.61 -3.09 3.07
N ARG A 38 18.20 -1.92 2.59
CA ARG A 38 19.08 -0.95 1.94
C ARG A 38 18.95 0.42 2.62
N PHE A 39 19.95 0.79 3.40
CA PHE A 39 20.01 2.08 4.11
C PHE A 39 21.15 2.96 3.59
N ASP A 40 21.83 2.53 2.51
CA ASP A 40 22.87 3.28 1.87
C ASP A 40 22.33 4.52 1.13
N THR A 41 23.21 5.52 0.96
CA THR A 41 22.86 6.81 0.36
C THR A 41 22.34 6.68 -1.07
N VAL A 42 22.86 5.72 -1.86
CA VAL A 42 22.44 5.55 -3.27
C VAL A 42 21.01 5.02 -3.33
N SER A 43 20.72 3.98 -2.56
CA SER A 43 19.36 3.42 -2.49
C SER A 43 18.36 4.47 -2.00
N ARG A 44 18.65 5.20 -0.94
CA ARG A 44 17.80 6.26 -0.42
C ARG A 44 17.56 7.37 -1.45
N ALA A 45 18.61 7.77 -2.19
CA ALA A 45 18.47 8.76 -3.25
C ALA A 45 17.59 8.28 -4.40
N LEU A 46 17.70 7.00 -4.83
CA LEU A 46 16.86 6.40 -5.87
C LEU A 46 15.38 6.38 -5.50
N TYR A 47 15.06 6.13 -4.22
CA TYR A 47 13.69 6.06 -3.74
C TYR A 47 13.16 7.40 -3.20
N SER A 48 13.93 8.48 -3.30
CA SER A 48 13.52 9.82 -2.85
C SER A 48 12.56 10.52 -3.80
N THR A 49 12.36 10.01 -5.02
CA THR A 49 11.50 10.59 -6.05
C THR A 49 10.51 9.56 -6.58
N ASP A 50 9.41 10.03 -7.14
CA ASP A 50 8.45 9.26 -7.95
C ASP A 50 8.14 10.06 -9.24
N ALA A 51 7.00 9.84 -9.88
CA ALA A 51 6.59 10.61 -11.06
C ALA A 51 6.04 12.00 -10.72
N SER A 52 5.98 12.38 -9.45
CA SER A 52 5.56 13.71 -9.00
C SER A 52 6.72 14.72 -9.01
N ILE A 53 6.42 15.95 -8.62
CA ILE A 53 7.41 17.01 -8.44
C ILE A 53 8.12 16.94 -7.06
N TYR A 54 7.69 16.03 -6.18
CA TYR A 54 8.20 15.97 -4.81
C TYR A 54 9.49 15.13 -4.74
N ARG A 55 10.35 15.51 -3.81
CA ARG A 55 11.54 14.76 -3.42
C ARG A 55 11.62 14.70 -1.91
N ILE A 56 11.47 13.50 -1.34
CA ILE A 56 11.58 13.25 0.10
C ILE A 56 12.46 12.02 0.29
N GLU A 57 13.59 12.20 0.97
CA GLU A 57 14.52 11.11 1.21
C GLU A 57 13.98 10.14 2.26
N PRO A 58 13.88 8.83 1.96
CA PRO A 58 13.43 7.84 2.92
C PRO A 58 14.45 7.58 4.02
N ILE A 59 14.01 7.00 5.14
CA ILE A 59 14.87 6.52 6.22
C ILE A 59 15.69 5.33 5.72
N GLY A 60 15.05 4.42 5.01
CA GLY A 60 15.62 3.24 4.41
C GLY A 60 14.68 2.62 3.41
N VAL A 61 15.14 1.59 2.71
CA VAL A 61 14.39 0.84 1.71
C VAL A 61 14.46 -0.65 2.02
N VAL A 62 13.33 -1.33 1.91
CA VAL A 62 13.22 -2.78 2.07
C VAL A 62 12.54 -3.37 0.83
N LEU A 63 13.08 -4.49 0.35
CA LEU A 63 12.49 -5.23 -0.76
C LEU A 63 12.07 -6.61 -0.23
N PRO A 64 10.81 -6.79 0.21
CA PRO A 64 10.34 -8.03 0.80
C PRO A 64 10.26 -9.15 -0.24
N ARG A 65 10.52 -10.39 0.19
CA ARG A 65 10.35 -11.61 -0.63
C ARG A 65 9.04 -12.33 -0.33
N THR A 66 8.60 -12.23 0.92
CA THR A 66 7.45 -12.99 1.43
C THR A 66 6.48 -12.09 2.20
N ALA A 67 5.28 -12.60 2.47
CA ALA A 67 4.33 -11.93 3.35
C ALA A 67 4.85 -11.85 4.80
N ASP A 68 5.67 -12.80 5.22
CA ASP A 68 6.28 -12.80 6.55
C ASP A 68 7.33 -11.68 6.67
N ASP A 69 8.08 -11.40 5.60
CA ASP A 69 8.94 -10.21 5.54
C ASP A 69 8.14 -8.92 5.73
N VAL A 70 6.98 -8.81 5.05
CA VAL A 70 6.11 -7.62 5.18
C VAL A 70 5.67 -7.42 6.62
N ILE A 71 5.23 -8.49 7.29
CA ILE A 71 4.83 -8.45 8.70
C ILE A 71 6.00 -8.02 9.58
N ALA A 72 7.16 -8.66 9.40
CA ALA A 72 8.36 -8.37 10.17
C ALA A 72 8.81 -6.90 10.01
N VAL A 73 8.69 -6.32 8.79
CA VAL A 73 8.99 -4.90 8.56
C VAL A 73 7.99 -4.00 9.29
N VAL A 74 6.69 -4.27 9.18
CA VAL A 74 5.64 -3.46 9.84
C VAL A 74 5.82 -3.48 11.35
N GLU A 75 5.97 -4.66 11.95
CA GLU A 75 6.19 -4.80 13.40
C GLU A 75 7.46 -4.11 13.88
N THR A 76 8.58 -4.27 13.14
CA THR A 76 9.84 -3.63 13.49
C THR A 76 9.73 -2.12 13.40
N ALA A 77 9.19 -1.61 12.31
CA ALA A 77 8.97 -0.17 12.15
C ALA A 77 8.07 0.41 13.25
N ALA A 78 6.99 -0.30 13.62
CA ALA A 78 6.11 0.11 14.71
C ALA A 78 6.84 0.21 16.06
N ARG A 79 7.70 -0.78 16.40
CA ARG A 79 8.51 -0.73 17.63
C ARG A 79 9.50 0.43 17.66
N HIS A 80 10.06 0.80 16.50
CA HIS A 80 10.98 1.93 16.38
C HIS A 80 10.28 3.27 16.18
N GLY A 81 8.93 3.32 16.15
CA GLY A 81 8.14 4.53 15.90
C GLY A 81 8.36 5.12 14.51
N VAL A 82 8.64 4.28 13.51
CA VAL A 82 8.98 4.68 12.14
C VAL A 82 7.81 4.36 11.20
N PRO A 83 7.38 5.29 10.34
CA PRO A 83 6.38 5.01 9.32
C PRO A 83 6.88 4.00 8.27
N VAL A 84 5.96 3.19 7.73
CA VAL A 84 6.17 2.34 6.56
C VAL A 84 5.43 2.91 5.37
N LEU A 85 6.08 2.95 4.21
CA LEU A 85 5.51 3.44 2.96
C LEU A 85 5.57 2.35 1.88
N PRO A 86 4.45 1.65 1.59
CA PRO A 86 4.40 0.69 0.49
C PRO A 86 4.62 1.36 -0.86
N ARG A 87 5.40 0.72 -1.73
CA ARG A 87 5.73 1.26 -3.05
C ARG A 87 5.73 0.16 -4.11
N GLY A 88 5.22 0.50 -5.30
CA GLY A 88 5.40 -0.25 -6.54
C GLY A 88 6.30 0.50 -7.52
N GLY A 89 5.84 0.72 -8.74
CA GLY A 89 6.60 1.37 -9.81
C GLY A 89 6.86 2.88 -9.64
N GLY A 90 6.41 3.52 -8.58
CA GLY A 90 6.62 4.95 -8.34
C GLY A 90 5.95 5.84 -9.38
N THR A 91 4.81 5.42 -9.93
CA THR A 91 4.10 6.13 -11.01
C THR A 91 3.14 7.21 -10.51
N SER A 92 3.07 7.45 -9.22
CA SER A 92 2.21 8.48 -8.61
C SER A 92 2.62 9.88 -9.07
N LEU A 93 1.61 10.69 -9.43
CA LEU A 93 1.80 12.10 -9.80
C LEU A 93 1.61 13.07 -8.63
N ALA A 94 1.14 12.60 -7.48
CA ALA A 94 0.84 13.42 -6.31
C ALA A 94 1.73 13.10 -5.09
N GLY A 95 2.84 12.38 -5.28
CA GLY A 95 3.83 12.13 -4.24
C GLY A 95 3.45 11.05 -3.21
N GLN A 96 2.50 10.15 -3.54
CA GLN A 96 2.06 9.12 -2.60
C GLN A 96 3.13 8.07 -2.29
N THR A 97 4.20 8.00 -3.09
CA THR A 97 5.24 6.97 -2.96
C THR A 97 6.60 7.51 -2.52
N VAL A 98 6.63 8.75 -2.03
CA VAL A 98 7.81 9.36 -1.40
C VAL A 98 7.47 9.83 0.01
N GLY A 99 8.39 9.65 0.96
CA GLY A 99 8.17 10.00 2.36
C GLY A 99 9.35 9.69 3.25
N HIS A 100 9.44 10.36 4.39
CA HIS A 100 10.43 10.07 5.44
C HIS A 100 9.98 8.84 6.25
N ALA A 101 10.15 7.66 5.65
CA ALA A 101 9.64 6.36 6.10
C ALA A 101 10.61 5.24 5.72
N VAL A 102 10.37 4.03 6.20
CA VAL A 102 10.89 2.82 5.55
C VAL A 102 10.04 2.55 4.32
N VAL A 103 10.60 2.77 3.13
CA VAL A 103 9.95 2.44 1.86
C VAL A 103 10.01 0.94 1.64
N MET A 104 8.86 0.30 1.41
CA MET A 104 8.75 -1.14 1.16
C MET A 104 8.36 -1.37 -0.30
N ASP A 105 9.34 -1.77 -1.12
CA ASP A 105 9.16 -1.97 -2.56
C ASP A 105 8.81 -3.41 -2.89
N PHE A 106 7.61 -3.62 -3.40
CA PHE A 106 7.09 -4.93 -3.79
C PHE A 106 7.45 -5.34 -5.22
N SER A 107 7.95 -4.42 -6.05
CA SER A 107 8.08 -4.62 -7.50
C SER A 107 9.12 -5.67 -7.90
N LYS A 108 10.10 -5.95 -7.03
CA LYS A 108 11.21 -6.85 -7.37
C LYS A 108 10.89 -8.33 -7.16
N TYR A 109 10.32 -8.71 -6.02
CA TYR A 109 10.16 -10.10 -5.62
C TYR A 109 8.69 -10.54 -5.49
N MET A 110 7.81 -9.68 -5.01
CA MET A 110 6.41 -10.03 -4.77
C MET A 110 5.53 -9.68 -5.98
N ARG A 111 5.79 -10.33 -7.13
CA ARG A 111 5.18 -10.03 -8.44
C ARG A 111 4.64 -11.26 -9.17
N HIS A 112 4.24 -12.28 -8.46
CA HIS A 112 3.75 -13.52 -9.05
C HIS A 112 2.23 -13.57 -9.14
N VAL A 113 1.73 -14.19 -10.21
CA VAL A 113 0.36 -14.72 -10.28
C VAL A 113 0.34 -15.99 -9.45
N ILE A 114 -0.54 -16.06 -8.46
CA ILE A 114 -0.66 -17.20 -7.53
C ILE A 114 -1.65 -18.22 -8.10
N GLU A 115 -2.80 -17.74 -8.58
CA GLU A 115 -3.88 -18.59 -9.07
C GLU A 115 -4.73 -17.83 -10.09
N VAL A 116 -5.18 -18.52 -11.14
CA VAL A 116 -6.16 -18.04 -12.11
C VAL A 116 -7.34 -18.98 -12.10
N ASN A 117 -8.54 -18.49 -11.82
CA ASN A 117 -9.78 -19.21 -11.99
C ASN A 117 -10.53 -18.62 -13.20
N ALA A 118 -10.37 -19.26 -14.36
CA ALA A 118 -10.96 -18.79 -15.61
C ALA A 118 -12.48 -18.95 -15.65
N GLU A 119 -13.02 -19.96 -14.97
CA GLU A 119 -14.47 -20.24 -14.92
C GLU A 119 -15.19 -19.15 -14.13
N GLU A 120 -14.70 -18.80 -12.94
CA GLU A 120 -15.24 -17.75 -12.09
C GLU A 120 -14.68 -16.36 -12.42
N ARG A 121 -13.74 -16.27 -13.36
CA ARG A 121 -13.16 -15.04 -13.89
C ARG A 121 -12.46 -14.17 -12.85
N TRP A 122 -11.61 -14.78 -12.03
CA TRP A 122 -10.76 -14.06 -11.08
C TRP A 122 -9.31 -14.56 -11.11
N VAL A 123 -8.44 -13.72 -10.58
CA VAL A 123 -7.02 -14.01 -10.40
C VAL A 123 -6.57 -13.58 -9.01
N ARG A 124 -5.76 -14.42 -8.36
CA ARG A 124 -5.02 -14.06 -7.14
C ARG A 124 -3.59 -13.75 -7.52
N THR A 125 -3.12 -12.58 -7.13
CA THR A 125 -1.80 -12.11 -7.50
C THR A 125 -1.14 -11.32 -6.36
N GLN A 126 0.19 -11.26 -6.39
CA GLN A 126 0.97 -10.43 -5.49
C GLN A 126 0.95 -8.95 -5.94
N PRO A 127 1.16 -8.00 -5.01
CA PRO A 127 0.95 -6.57 -5.27
C PRO A 127 1.96 -5.95 -6.26
N GLY A 128 3.14 -6.53 -6.38
CA GLY A 128 4.23 -6.00 -7.20
C GLY A 128 4.18 -6.35 -8.68
N ILE A 129 3.22 -7.14 -9.15
CA ILE A 129 3.10 -7.46 -10.58
C ILE A 129 2.70 -6.22 -11.39
N ILE A 130 3.34 -6.04 -12.54
CA ILE A 130 2.99 -4.97 -13.48
C ILE A 130 1.69 -5.34 -14.19
N LEU A 131 0.80 -4.36 -14.42
CA LEU A 131 -0.52 -4.60 -14.99
C LEU A 131 -0.46 -5.27 -16.37
N ASP A 132 0.46 -4.85 -17.25
CA ASP A 132 0.66 -5.50 -18.54
C ASP A 132 1.22 -6.94 -18.42
N GLU A 133 2.01 -7.22 -17.38
CA GLU A 133 2.45 -8.59 -17.09
C GLU A 133 1.29 -9.44 -16.62
N LEU A 134 0.45 -8.91 -15.74
CA LEU A 134 -0.79 -9.59 -15.34
C LEU A 134 -1.66 -9.90 -16.56
N ASN A 135 -1.89 -8.92 -17.44
CA ASN A 135 -2.70 -9.11 -18.63
C ASN A 135 -2.14 -10.18 -19.57
N ARG A 136 -0.81 -10.27 -19.74
CA ARG A 136 -0.18 -11.36 -20.50
C ARG A 136 -0.42 -12.76 -19.88
N HIS A 137 -0.49 -12.85 -18.54
CA HIS A 137 -0.85 -14.09 -17.86
C HIS A 137 -2.33 -14.46 -18.05
N LEU A 138 -3.21 -13.45 -18.17
CA LEU A 138 -4.65 -13.64 -18.30
C LEU A 138 -5.11 -13.90 -19.76
N GLU A 139 -4.34 -13.44 -20.74
CA GLU A 139 -4.66 -13.57 -22.18
C GLU A 139 -5.02 -15.00 -22.61
N PRO A 140 -4.26 -16.07 -22.23
CA PRO A 140 -4.63 -17.45 -22.59
C PRO A 140 -5.98 -17.91 -22.04
N HIS A 141 -6.50 -17.23 -21.04
CA HIS A 141 -7.80 -17.50 -20.41
C HIS A 141 -8.93 -16.61 -20.95
N GLY A 142 -8.64 -15.75 -21.93
CA GLY A 142 -9.60 -14.77 -22.45
C GLY A 142 -10.00 -13.69 -21.45
N LEU A 143 -9.13 -13.41 -20.47
CA LEU A 143 -9.37 -12.45 -19.38
C LEU A 143 -8.32 -11.32 -19.45
N HIS A 144 -8.66 -10.17 -18.87
CA HIS A 144 -7.73 -9.09 -18.64
C HIS A 144 -8.19 -8.19 -17.48
N PHE A 145 -7.25 -7.46 -16.88
CA PHE A 145 -7.57 -6.40 -15.93
C PHE A 145 -8.01 -5.15 -16.70
N ALA A 146 -9.31 -4.87 -16.64
CA ALA A 146 -10.00 -4.05 -17.60
C ALA A 146 -9.90 -2.50 -17.43
N PRO A 147 -9.58 -1.89 -16.27
CA PRO A 147 -9.55 -0.43 -16.13
C PRO A 147 -8.58 0.30 -17.05
N ASP A 148 -7.49 -0.35 -17.50
CA ASP A 148 -6.51 0.15 -18.47
C ASP A 148 -5.93 1.55 -18.15
N PRO A 149 -5.21 1.70 -17.01
CA PRO A 149 -4.54 2.94 -16.69
C PRO A 149 -3.35 3.20 -17.63
N SER A 150 -3.08 4.46 -17.93
CA SER A 150 -2.01 4.89 -18.85
C SER A 150 -0.60 4.44 -18.44
N THR A 151 -0.43 3.97 -17.21
CA THR A 151 0.83 3.45 -16.65
C THR A 151 0.88 1.93 -16.62
N SER A 152 -0.01 1.22 -17.34
CA SER A 152 -0.14 -0.24 -17.29
C SER A 152 1.18 -1.00 -17.52
N ASN A 153 2.08 -0.43 -18.33
CA ASN A 153 3.39 -1.00 -18.65
C ASN A 153 4.43 -0.93 -17.50
N ARG A 154 4.13 -0.22 -16.39
CA ARG A 154 5.03 -0.06 -15.23
C ARG A 154 4.31 0.10 -13.89
N GLY A 155 3.01 0.41 -13.91
CA GLY A 155 2.17 0.44 -12.71
C GLY A 155 1.90 -0.95 -12.18
N ASN A 156 1.93 -1.11 -10.86
CA ASN A 156 1.73 -2.39 -10.20
C ASN A 156 0.29 -2.51 -9.67
N VAL A 157 -0.19 -3.75 -9.54
CA VAL A 157 -1.52 -4.05 -8.99
C VAL A 157 -1.74 -3.39 -7.63
N GLY A 158 -0.78 -3.52 -6.69
CA GLY A 158 -0.89 -2.91 -5.37
C GLY A 158 -0.98 -1.37 -5.42
N GLY A 159 -0.25 -0.73 -6.34
CA GLY A 159 -0.36 0.71 -6.57
C GLY A 159 -1.70 1.11 -7.17
N ALA A 160 -2.22 0.32 -8.11
CA ALA A 160 -3.54 0.53 -8.70
C ALA A 160 -4.65 0.41 -7.63
N LEU A 161 -4.54 -0.55 -6.71
CA LEU A 161 -5.43 -0.70 -5.56
C LEU A 161 -5.38 0.53 -4.63
N GLY A 162 -4.18 0.92 -4.20
CA GLY A 162 -4.00 2.04 -3.27
C GLY A 162 -4.50 3.38 -3.79
N ASN A 163 -4.41 3.60 -5.10
CA ASN A 163 -4.88 4.83 -5.77
C ASN A 163 -6.31 4.73 -6.32
N ASN A 164 -6.95 3.57 -6.24
CA ASN A 164 -8.18 3.28 -6.97
C ASN A 164 -8.07 3.74 -8.43
N SER A 165 -7.01 3.28 -9.10
CA SER A 165 -6.65 3.72 -10.45
C SER A 165 -7.77 3.47 -11.45
N CYS A 166 -7.95 4.42 -12.36
CA CYS A 166 -8.82 4.31 -13.52
C CYS A 166 -8.03 4.51 -14.80
N GLY A 167 -8.65 4.23 -15.94
CA GLY A 167 -8.03 4.41 -17.25
C GLY A 167 -9.07 4.53 -18.35
N ALA A 168 -8.62 4.38 -19.61
CA ALA A 168 -9.44 4.63 -20.79
C ALA A 168 -10.70 3.76 -20.84
N HIS A 169 -10.65 2.55 -20.33
CA HIS A 169 -11.77 1.61 -20.35
C HIS A 169 -12.67 1.65 -19.11
N SER A 170 -12.36 2.51 -18.13
CA SER A 170 -13.10 2.56 -16.86
C SER A 170 -14.56 3.01 -16.99
N ILE A 171 -14.92 3.70 -18.09
CA ILE A 171 -16.33 4.02 -18.38
C ILE A 171 -17.16 2.74 -18.56
N MET A 172 -16.57 1.68 -19.13
CA MET A 172 -17.25 0.41 -19.40
C MET A 172 -17.05 -0.61 -18.28
N TYR A 173 -15.86 -0.64 -17.69
CA TYR A 173 -15.44 -1.72 -16.80
C TYR A 173 -15.19 -1.27 -15.36
N GLY A 174 -15.49 -0.01 -15.04
CA GLY A 174 -15.26 0.52 -13.70
C GLY A 174 -13.80 0.86 -13.40
N LYS A 175 -13.55 1.27 -12.17
CA LYS A 175 -12.22 1.56 -11.62
C LYS A 175 -11.61 0.29 -11.02
N THR A 176 -10.43 0.41 -10.45
CA THR A 176 -9.79 -0.73 -9.80
C THR A 176 -10.66 -1.35 -8.71
N VAL A 177 -11.31 -0.54 -7.86
CA VAL A 177 -12.17 -1.04 -6.76
C VAL A 177 -13.32 -1.92 -7.26
N ASP A 178 -13.87 -1.62 -8.44
CA ASP A 178 -14.98 -2.37 -9.03
C ASP A 178 -14.53 -3.76 -9.55
N ASN A 179 -13.21 -3.96 -9.66
CA ASN A 179 -12.59 -5.20 -10.14
C ASN A 179 -11.87 -5.97 -9.00
N VAL A 180 -12.07 -5.60 -7.73
CA VAL A 180 -11.47 -6.25 -6.57
C VAL A 180 -12.49 -7.09 -5.84
N ILE A 181 -12.21 -8.39 -5.73
CA ILE A 181 -13.05 -9.33 -4.99
C ILE A 181 -12.65 -9.41 -3.52
N GLY A 182 -11.35 -9.35 -3.25
CA GLY A 182 -10.84 -9.44 -1.89
C GLY A 182 -9.36 -9.08 -1.79
N LEU A 183 -8.92 -8.81 -0.57
CA LEU A 183 -7.55 -8.43 -0.24
C LEU A 183 -7.06 -9.22 0.96
N GLU A 184 -5.83 -9.76 0.85
CA GLU A 184 -5.05 -10.16 2.01
C GLU A 184 -4.15 -8.98 2.39
N THR A 185 -4.30 -8.48 3.61
CA THR A 185 -3.63 -7.26 4.07
C THR A 185 -2.82 -7.52 5.33
N VAL A 186 -1.75 -6.74 5.51
CA VAL A 186 -1.03 -6.62 6.77
C VAL A 186 -1.41 -5.28 7.38
N LEU A 187 -2.00 -5.32 8.57
CA LEU A 187 -2.43 -4.14 9.31
C LEU A 187 -1.24 -3.45 9.98
N SER A 188 -1.44 -2.23 10.48
CA SER A 188 -0.38 -1.40 11.07
C SER A 188 0.28 -1.98 12.32
N ASN A 189 -0.33 -2.97 12.95
CA ASN A 189 0.23 -3.72 14.08
C ASN A 189 0.91 -5.04 13.69
N GLY A 190 0.96 -5.36 12.38
CA GLY A 190 1.51 -6.62 11.86
C GLY A 190 0.48 -7.74 11.70
N ASP A 191 -0.75 -7.60 12.19
CA ASP A 191 -1.79 -8.62 12.02
C ASP A 191 -2.15 -8.79 10.55
N ARG A 192 -2.48 -10.04 10.16
CA ARG A 192 -3.07 -10.35 8.86
C ARG A 192 -4.58 -10.20 8.93
N ALA A 193 -5.16 -9.57 7.90
CA ALA A 193 -6.60 -9.49 7.72
C ALA A 193 -6.99 -9.84 6.28
N THR A 194 -8.12 -10.51 6.12
CA THR A 194 -8.72 -10.76 4.80
C THR A 194 -9.95 -9.88 4.66
N LEU A 195 -9.90 -8.94 3.75
CA LEU A 195 -10.97 -8.00 3.45
C LEU A 195 -11.67 -8.39 2.16
N GLY A 196 -13.00 -8.36 2.15
CA GLY A 196 -13.81 -8.73 1.00
C GLY A 196 -15.29 -8.79 1.38
N PRO A 197 -16.16 -9.25 0.49
CA PRO A 197 -17.57 -9.45 0.80
C PRO A 197 -17.74 -10.39 2.00
N VAL A 198 -18.58 -9.99 2.94
CA VAL A 198 -18.93 -10.80 4.11
C VAL A 198 -20.43 -10.95 4.22
N ASP A 199 -20.91 -12.14 4.51
CA ASP A 199 -22.30 -12.33 4.89
C ASP A 199 -22.56 -11.83 6.33
N ARG A 200 -23.84 -11.80 6.72
CA ARG A 200 -24.23 -11.28 8.04
C ARG A 200 -23.60 -12.06 9.19
N SER A 201 -23.48 -13.37 9.07
CA SER A 201 -22.90 -14.22 10.11
C SER A 201 -21.41 -14.00 10.27
N ALA A 202 -20.70 -13.87 9.17
CA ALA A 202 -19.27 -13.54 9.13
C ALA A 202 -19.01 -12.13 9.68
N LEU A 203 -19.86 -11.14 9.35
CA LEU A 203 -19.78 -9.79 9.92
C LEU A 203 -19.94 -9.83 11.44
N ASP A 204 -20.95 -10.53 11.94
CA ASP A 204 -21.18 -10.67 13.39
C ASP A 204 -19.99 -11.34 14.10
N ALA A 205 -19.32 -12.30 13.46
CA ALA A 205 -18.13 -12.92 13.99
C ALA A 205 -16.95 -11.92 14.06
N ARG A 206 -16.73 -11.13 13.00
CA ARG A 206 -15.69 -10.10 12.96
C ARG A 206 -15.91 -8.97 13.96
N LEU A 207 -17.17 -8.54 14.14
CA LEU A 207 -17.52 -7.54 15.16
C LEU A 207 -17.23 -8.00 16.59
N ARG A 208 -17.26 -9.31 16.84
CA ARG A 208 -16.92 -9.91 18.16
C ARG A 208 -15.44 -10.23 18.30
N SER A 209 -14.65 -10.19 17.22
CA SER A 209 -13.22 -10.49 17.30
C SER A 209 -12.46 -9.44 18.11
N SER A 210 -11.42 -9.87 18.79
CA SER A 210 -10.45 -9.01 19.45
C SER A 210 -9.39 -8.54 18.45
N GLY A 211 -8.63 -7.48 18.82
CA GLY A 211 -7.55 -6.95 18.01
C GLY A 211 -7.99 -5.91 16.97
N LEU A 212 -7.04 -5.42 16.19
CA LEU A 212 -7.21 -4.28 15.30
C LEU A 212 -8.25 -4.55 14.20
N GLU A 213 -8.33 -5.77 13.66
CA GLU A 213 -9.36 -6.11 12.67
C GLU A 213 -10.77 -5.92 13.24
N GLY A 214 -11.02 -6.42 14.45
CA GLY A 214 -12.31 -6.23 15.11
C GLY A 214 -12.64 -4.77 15.41
N ASP A 215 -11.65 -3.99 15.82
CA ASP A 215 -11.81 -2.54 16.05
C ASP A 215 -12.19 -1.82 14.74
N ILE A 216 -11.55 -2.17 13.62
CA ILE A 216 -11.86 -1.62 12.30
C ILE A 216 -13.32 -1.93 11.91
N PHE A 217 -13.77 -3.19 12.05
CA PHE A 217 -15.15 -3.56 11.71
C PHE A 217 -16.17 -2.86 12.60
N ARG A 218 -15.90 -2.71 13.89
CA ARG A 218 -16.77 -1.94 14.82
C ARG A 218 -16.84 -0.47 14.45
N ALA A 219 -15.69 0.15 14.13
CA ALA A 219 -15.65 1.55 13.71
C ALA A 219 -16.39 1.78 12.39
N LEU A 220 -16.21 0.91 11.39
CA LEU A 220 -16.92 0.99 10.11
C LEU A 220 -18.44 0.85 10.29
N ARG A 221 -18.86 -0.06 11.17
CA ARG A 221 -20.29 -0.21 11.49
C ARG A 221 -20.86 1.06 12.13
N SER A 222 -20.17 1.64 13.13
CA SER A 222 -20.60 2.90 13.77
C SER A 222 -20.74 4.02 12.75
N ILE A 223 -19.73 4.20 11.87
CA ILE A 223 -19.79 5.20 10.79
C ILE A 223 -21.01 4.95 9.87
N ALA A 224 -21.25 3.71 9.45
CA ALA A 224 -22.37 3.38 8.57
C ALA A 224 -23.74 3.64 9.23
N GLU A 225 -23.87 3.36 10.53
CA GLU A 225 -25.08 3.64 11.30
C GLU A 225 -25.32 5.16 11.49
N GLU A 226 -24.25 5.93 11.73
CA GLU A 226 -24.31 7.38 11.96
C GLU A 226 -24.57 8.16 10.65
N THR A 227 -23.94 7.76 9.55
CA THR A 227 -23.95 8.54 8.30
C THR A 227 -24.91 7.96 7.25
N GLY A 228 -25.41 6.73 7.42
CA GLY A 228 -26.26 6.04 6.46
C GLY A 228 -27.45 6.88 5.97
N PRO A 229 -28.24 7.50 6.84
CA PRO A 229 -29.39 8.32 6.44
C PRO A 229 -28.99 9.52 5.56
N GLU A 230 -27.82 10.11 5.77
CA GLU A 230 -27.33 11.20 4.94
C GLU A 230 -26.86 10.68 3.58
N VAL A 231 -26.18 9.55 3.53
CA VAL A 231 -25.71 8.91 2.26
C VAL A 231 -26.92 8.49 1.40
N GLU A 232 -27.96 7.93 2.00
CA GLU A 232 -29.19 7.53 1.27
C GLU A 232 -29.98 8.72 0.74
N SER A 233 -29.82 9.91 1.35
CA SER A 233 -30.54 11.12 0.95
C SER A 233 -29.90 11.89 -0.20
N ARG A 234 -28.68 11.54 -0.58
CA ARG A 234 -27.88 12.20 -1.64
C ARG A 234 -27.83 11.39 -2.92
#